data_05d419eacc8bd2d579e047954d20fa4d
#
_entry.id   05d419eacc8bd2d579e047954d20fa4d
#
_cell.length_a   1.000
_cell.length_b   1.000
_cell.length_c   1.000
_cell.angle_alpha   90.00
_cell.angle_beta   90.00
_cell.angle_gamma   90.00
#
_symmetry.space_group_name_H-M   'P 1'
#
loop_
_entity.id
_entity.type
_entity.pdbx_description
1 polymer ?
#
loop_
_entity_poly.entity_id
_entity_poly.type
_entity_poly.pdbx_seq_one_letter_code
_entity_poly.pdbx_strand_id
1 'polypeptide(L)'
;MTLVIDPEQNEVRALRRVADWRGKRVIEIGCGDGRLTLRLARLGALVTAIDPDAKLIRAARKKLPERFAKRVRYRVGSAERLDHADESYDLAVFAWVL
;
A
#
# COMPACT_ATOMS: atom_id res chain seq x y z
N MET A 1 1.70 3.04 13.39
CA MET A 1 0.22 3.04 13.49
C MET A 1 -0.37 2.12 12.43
N THR A 2 -1.37 1.37 12.78
CA THR A 2 -2.03 0.43 11.86
C THR A 2 -3.40 0.96 11.48
N LEU A 3 -3.69 0.95 10.18
CA LEU A 3 -4.98 1.39 9.63
C LEU A 3 -5.63 0.27 8.84
N VAL A 4 -6.94 0.11 9.00
CA VAL A 4 -7.74 -0.78 8.19
C VAL A 4 -8.60 0.08 7.28
N ILE A 5 -8.46 -0.10 5.98
CA ILE A 5 -9.09 0.76 4.98
C ILE A 5 -9.92 -0.07 4.00
N ASP A 6 -11.14 0.37 3.75
CA ASP A 6 -12.01 -0.20 2.72
C ASP A 6 -11.71 0.49 1.39
N PRO A 7 -11.09 -0.22 0.42
CA PRO A 7 -10.71 0.40 -0.84
C PRO A 7 -11.88 0.94 -1.66
N GLU A 8 -13.07 0.38 -1.50
CA GLU A 8 -14.23 0.82 -2.25
C GLU A 8 -14.79 2.15 -1.79
N GLN A 9 -14.52 2.50 -0.53
CA GLN A 9 -15.02 3.74 0.06
C GLN A 9 -13.94 4.81 0.19
N ASN A 10 -12.71 4.49 -0.21
CA ASN A 10 -11.60 5.42 -0.02
C ASN A 10 -11.49 6.45 -1.11
N GLU A 11 -11.54 7.68 -0.70
CA GLU A 11 -11.18 8.84 -1.50
C GLU A 11 -9.88 9.43 -0.98
N VAL A 12 -9.17 10.13 -1.85
CA VAL A 12 -7.95 10.85 -1.46
C VAL A 12 -8.23 11.81 -0.31
N ARG A 13 -9.39 12.46 -0.32
CA ARG A 13 -9.80 13.38 0.74
C ARG A 13 -9.89 12.68 2.11
N ALA A 14 -10.50 11.49 2.13
CA ALA A 14 -10.63 10.72 3.36
C ALA A 14 -9.28 10.26 3.87
N LEU A 15 -8.39 9.83 2.99
CA LEU A 15 -7.05 9.42 3.36
C LEU A 15 -6.25 10.56 3.99
N ARG A 16 -6.38 11.77 3.45
CA ARG A 16 -5.70 12.95 4.01
C ARG A 16 -6.14 13.29 5.42
N ARG A 17 -7.38 12.98 5.77
CA ARG A 17 -7.89 13.20 7.13
C ARG A 17 -7.29 12.24 8.15
N VAL A 18 -6.87 11.07 7.70
CA VAL A 18 -6.36 10.02 8.57
C VAL A 18 -4.90 10.26 8.94
N ALA A 19 -4.10 10.73 7.98
CA ALA A 19 -2.67 10.90 8.19
C ALA A 19 -2.07 11.85 7.16
N ASP A 20 -0.92 12.42 7.51
CA ASP A 20 -0.06 13.08 6.53
C ASP A 20 0.86 12.00 5.94
N TRP A 21 0.60 11.65 4.69
CA TRP A 21 1.28 10.55 4.02
C TRP A 21 2.64 10.92 3.42
N ARG A 22 2.94 12.19 3.29
CA ARG A 22 4.16 12.65 2.60
C ARG A 22 5.41 12.13 3.29
N GLY A 23 6.25 11.43 2.52
CA GLY A 23 7.50 10.86 3.03
C GLY A 23 7.32 9.72 4.02
N LYS A 24 6.11 9.32 4.32
CA LYS A 24 5.86 8.22 5.25
C LYS A 24 6.15 6.88 4.58
N ARG A 25 6.80 6.00 5.31
CA ARG A 25 7.04 4.64 4.87
C ARG A 25 5.86 3.79 5.28
N VAL A 26 5.18 3.24 4.27
CA VAL A 26 3.92 2.52 4.46
C VAL A 26 4.09 1.08 4.00
N ILE A 27 3.65 0.14 4.84
CA ILE A 27 3.41 -1.24 4.41
C ILE A 27 1.92 -1.42 4.19
N GLU A 28 1.54 -1.81 2.97
CA GLU A 28 0.15 -2.10 2.63
C GLU A 28 -0.02 -3.60 2.47
N ILE A 29 -0.96 -4.17 3.22
CA ILE A 29 -1.21 -5.61 3.27
C ILE A 29 -2.52 -5.91 2.58
N GLY A 30 -2.49 -6.80 1.59
CA GLY A 30 -3.66 -7.10 0.77
C GLY A 30 -3.87 -6.09 -0.34
N CYS A 31 -2.81 -5.67 -1.01
CA CYS A 31 -2.90 -4.58 -1.99
C CYS A 31 -3.64 -4.92 -3.28
N GLY A 32 -3.86 -6.20 -3.57
CA GLY A 32 -4.50 -6.62 -4.81
C GLY A 32 -3.77 -6.09 -6.03
N ASP A 33 -4.50 -5.44 -6.93
CA ASP A 33 -3.96 -4.86 -8.16
C ASP A 33 -3.42 -3.42 -7.99
N GLY A 34 -3.39 -2.91 -6.76
CA GLY A 34 -2.70 -1.67 -6.46
C GLY A 34 -3.53 -0.39 -6.50
N ARG A 35 -4.86 -0.46 -6.47
CA ARG A 35 -5.69 0.76 -6.51
C ARG A 35 -5.41 1.69 -5.33
N LEU A 36 -5.43 1.15 -4.13
CA LEU A 36 -5.14 1.95 -2.93
C LEU A 36 -3.67 2.38 -2.92
N THR A 37 -2.78 1.48 -3.34
CA THR A 37 -1.34 1.77 -3.41
C THR A 37 -1.07 3.05 -4.19
N LEU A 38 -1.70 3.21 -5.35
CA LEU A 38 -1.50 4.39 -6.19
C LEU A 38 -2.05 5.66 -5.53
N ARG A 39 -3.14 5.56 -4.79
CA ARG A 39 -3.67 6.70 -4.05
C ARG A 39 -2.70 7.15 -2.96
N LEU A 40 -2.12 6.19 -2.23
CA LEU A 40 -1.12 6.50 -1.21
C LEU A 40 0.13 7.12 -1.83
N ALA A 41 0.58 6.61 -2.96
CA ALA A 41 1.72 7.16 -3.67
C ALA A 41 1.47 8.60 -4.14
N ARG A 42 0.26 8.90 -4.60
CA ARG A 42 -0.13 10.27 -4.97
C ARG A 42 -0.09 11.22 -3.80
N LEU A 43 -0.33 10.73 -2.60
CA LEU A 43 -0.24 11.50 -1.38
C LEU A 43 1.19 11.65 -0.86
N GLY A 44 2.15 11.09 -1.56
CA GLY A 44 3.57 11.22 -1.23
C GLY A 44 4.16 10.11 -0.39
N ALA A 45 3.42 9.04 -0.14
CA ALA A 45 3.91 7.91 0.64
C ALA A 45 4.93 7.08 -0.13
N LEU A 46 5.83 6.46 0.62
CA LEU A 46 6.72 5.42 0.12
C LEU A 46 6.08 4.08 0.50
N VAL A 47 5.59 3.34 -0.48
CA VAL A 47 4.74 2.18 -0.21
C VAL A 47 5.43 0.88 -0.58
N THR A 48 5.47 -0.04 0.38
CA THR A 48 5.72 -1.46 0.09
C THR A 48 4.38 -2.16 0.18
N ALA A 49 3.91 -2.69 -0.94
CA ALA A 49 2.59 -3.29 -1.04
C ALA A 49 2.73 -4.79 -1.26
N ILE A 50 2.05 -5.57 -0.45
CA ILE A 50 2.11 -7.03 -0.52
C ILE A 50 0.73 -7.64 -0.72
N ASP A 51 0.72 -8.77 -1.41
CA ASP A 51 -0.46 -9.59 -1.60
C ASP A 51 0.00 -11.04 -1.85
N PRO A 52 -0.69 -12.04 -1.32
CA PRO A 52 -0.31 -13.44 -1.58
C PRO A 52 -0.57 -13.86 -3.03
N ASP A 53 -1.40 -13.13 -3.77
CA ASP A 53 -1.74 -13.48 -5.15
C ASP A 53 -0.71 -12.90 -6.13
N ALA A 54 0.15 -13.78 -6.65
CA ALA A 54 1.19 -13.38 -7.59
C ALA A 54 0.64 -12.78 -8.88
N LYS A 55 -0.56 -13.19 -9.32
CA LYS A 55 -1.18 -12.64 -10.53
C LYS A 55 -1.57 -11.19 -10.34
N LEU A 56 -2.13 -10.87 -9.18
CA LEU A 56 -2.49 -9.49 -8.86
C LEU A 56 -1.25 -8.61 -8.75
N ILE A 57 -0.20 -9.12 -8.14
CA ILE A 57 1.06 -8.37 -8.04
C ILE A 57 1.64 -8.08 -9.42
N ARG A 58 1.61 -9.06 -10.34
CA ARG A 58 2.08 -8.82 -11.71
C ARG A 58 1.26 -7.76 -12.41
N ALA A 59 -0.07 -7.81 -12.23
CA ALA A 59 -0.95 -6.79 -12.80
C ALA A 59 -0.65 -5.40 -12.22
N ALA A 60 -0.44 -5.33 -10.91
CA ALA A 60 -0.11 -4.07 -10.24
C ALA A 60 1.20 -3.48 -10.78
N ARG A 61 2.23 -4.32 -10.93
CA ARG A 61 3.52 -3.87 -11.49
C ARG A 61 3.39 -3.32 -12.90
N LYS A 62 2.55 -3.93 -13.74
CA LYS A 62 2.33 -3.47 -15.11
C LYS A 62 1.63 -2.12 -15.16
N LYS A 63 0.76 -1.85 -14.19
CA LYS A 63 -0.01 -0.61 -14.15
C LYS A 63 0.71 0.52 -13.43
N LEU A 64 1.83 0.23 -12.77
CA LEU A 64 2.55 1.23 -11.98
C LEU A 64 3.09 2.33 -12.89
N PRO A 65 2.62 3.58 -12.70
CA PRO A 65 3.16 4.71 -13.47
C PRO A 65 4.64 4.90 -13.17
N GLU A 66 5.41 5.23 -14.20
CA GLU A 66 6.84 5.43 -14.06
C GLU A 66 7.19 6.49 -13.02
N ARG A 67 6.37 7.54 -12.90
CA ARG A 67 6.59 8.59 -11.90
C ARG A 67 6.57 8.10 -10.46
N PHE A 68 5.98 6.92 -10.20
CA PHE A 68 5.92 6.33 -8.87
C PHE A 68 6.86 5.15 -8.69
N ALA A 69 7.64 4.80 -9.72
CA ALA A 69 8.46 3.58 -9.69
C ALA A 69 9.46 3.55 -8.53
N LYS A 70 9.94 4.70 -8.09
CA LYS A 70 10.87 4.79 -6.96
C LYS A 70 10.18 4.82 -5.60
N ARG A 71 8.85 5.01 -5.58
CA ARG A 71 8.09 5.13 -4.34
C ARG A 71 7.27 3.91 -4.00
N VAL A 72 7.08 3.00 -4.96
CA VAL A 72 6.21 1.84 -4.78
C VAL A 72 6.98 0.57 -5.06
N ARG A 73 6.88 -0.38 -4.14
CA ARG A 73 7.38 -1.73 -4.32
C ARG A 73 6.25 -2.71 -4.12
N TYR A 74 6.04 -3.58 -5.10
CA TYR A 74 5.07 -4.66 -5.00
C TYR A 74 5.79 -5.97 -4.73
N ARG A 75 5.29 -6.74 -3.75
CA ARG A 75 5.86 -8.04 -3.40
C ARG A 75 4.77 -9.06 -3.17
N VAL A 76 5.02 -10.28 -3.61
CA VAL A 76 4.18 -11.42 -3.24
C VAL A 76 4.53 -11.79 -1.80
N GLY A 77 3.52 -11.81 -0.92
CA GLY A 77 3.73 -12.15 0.47
C GLY A 77 2.47 -11.99 1.30
N SER A 78 2.58 -12.37 2.56
CA SER A 78 1.47 -12.30 3.50
C SER A 78 1.89 -11.60 4.78
N ALA A 79 0.88 -11.16 5.56
CA ALA A 79 1.11 -10.49 6.84
C ALA A 79 1.91 -11.31 7.83
N GLU A 80 1.82 -12.63 7.74
CA GLU A 80 2.49 -13.53 8.67
C GLU A 80 4.02 -13.47 8.59
N ARG A 81 4.55 -12.93 7.51
CA ARG A 81 5.99 -12.86 7.28
C ARG A 81 6.57 -11.46 7.52
N LEU A 82 5.84 -10.60 8.21
CA LEU A 82 6.24 -9.22 8.40
C LEU A 82 6.92 -8.93 9.74
N ASP A 83 7.30 -9.94 10.49
CA ASP A 83 7.84 -9.79 11.84
C ASP A 83 9.02 -8.82 11.94
N HIS A 84 9.83 -8.75 10.89
CA HIS A 84 11.01 -7.89 10.88
C HIS A 84 10.78 -6.55 10.20
N ALA A 85 9.60 -6.37 9.60
CA ALA A 85 9.31 -5.19 8.79
C ALA A 85 8.63 -4.07 9.59
N ASP A 86 8.02 -4.38 10.72
CA ASP A 86 7.21 -3.41 11.48
C ASP A 86 8.00 -2.18 11.90
N GLU A 87 9.26 -2.37 12.27
CA GLU A 87 10.11 -1.26 12.71
C GLU A 87 10.57 -0.37 11.56
N SER A 88 10.47 -0.87 10.32
CA SER A 88 10.90 -0.15 9.14
C SER A 88 9.84 0.77 8.56
N TYR A 89 8.62 0.72 9.08
CA TYR A 89 7.50 1.46 8.52
C TYR A 89 6.87 2.40 9.55
N ASP A 90 6.43 3.54 9.06
CA ASP A 90 5.73 4.53 9.88
C ASP A 90 4.26 4.16 10.05
N LEU A 91 3.68 3.56 9.01
CA LEU A 91 2.28 3.19 8.99
C LEU A 91 2.10 1.80 8.39
N ALA A 92 1.17 1.03 8.93
CA ALA A 92 0.72 -0.22 8.35
C ALA A 92 -0.75 -0.08 7.94
N VAL A 93 -1.04 -0.40 6.68
CA VAL A 93 -2.38 -0.28 6.11
C VAL A 93 -2.85 -1.66 5.69
N PHE A 94 -3.97 -2.10 6.26
CA PHE A 94 -4.63 -3.31 5.80
C PHE A 94 -5.75 -2.91 4.85
N ALA A 95 -5.57 -3.24 3.58
CA ALA A 95 -6.64 -3.04 2.61
C ALA A 95 -7.76 -4.02 2.93
N TRP A 96 -8.99 -3.50 2.92
CA TRP A 96 -10.16 -4.33 3.19
C TRP A 96 -10.36 -5.32 2.05
N VAL A 97 -10.28 -6.61 2.39
CA VAL A 97 -10.52 -7.69 1.43
C VAL A 97 -11.51 -8.65 2.05
N LEU A 98 -12.64 -8.78 1.42
CA LEU A 98 -13.61 -9.82 1.78
C LEU A 98 -13.42 -11.02 0.90
#